data_f4c0fb2ffd23f60360162f30c4f6e1f2
#
_entry.id   f4c0fb2ffd23f60360162f30c4f6e1f2
#
_cell.length_a   1.000
_cell.length_b   1.000
_cell.length_c   1.000
_cell.angle_alpha   90.00
_cell.angle_beta   90.00
_cell.angle_gamma   90.00
#
_symmetry.space_group_name_H-M   'P 1'
#
loop_
_entity.id
_entity.type
_entity.pdbx_description
1 polymer ?
#
loop_
_entity_poly.entity_id
_entity_poly.type
_entity_poly.pdbx_seq_one_letter_code
_entity_poly.pdbx_strand_id
1 'polypeptide(L)'
;MKYDELNLQKIREVPIFDVCSMLGITLYGMGKLTKRAKCWYHDDKHPSMHVNKKKNIYKCFVCGKGGDVIRLVQDHDNKTFLETCDWLVNEFHVVLIENTPASKKVNHGDCPNDSSAAEIRGTITRDSCVKNSCNSCNSLSDKNISVNSVCPLDPSLVSKSLSVNSVFCKSVVSAGYLSDSQLRHAASRYRLGCTKDGGVIFWEIDDQQRVHTGKIMYYQSDCHRDKSHNPTWVHTLMKSHLPVNYELQHCLFGLHLLNSHPDPLMGRGYLNERATGGAVKPPNIGGGLAGVDASFSSFLRAEEKDRSGNNGVAIVESEKTAVIMSELIPEFIWLSCGGLQMFKPELLAPLVNHKVILFPDTDSTGEAYNQWLTVLQQAQRQYAFKYPLRISRLLEDKASPEQKQRKIDLVDFLFEVPQK
;
A
#
# COMPACT_ATOMS: atom_id res chain seq x y z
N MET A 1 -25.87 -2.99 4.42
CA MET A 1 -25.93 -2.63 2.98
C MET A 1 -26.60 -3.76 2.23
N LYS A 2 -27.37 -3.47 1.17
CA LYS A 2 -28.01 -4.49 0.32
C LYS A 2 -27.00 -5.38 -0.41
N TYR A 3 -25.82 -4.84 -0.74
CA TYR A 3 -24.70 -5.53 -1.38
C TYR A 3 -23.50 -5.51 -0.46
N ASP A 4 -22.92 -6.68 -0.18
CA ASP A 4 -21.62 -6.84 0.48
C ASP A 4 -20.48 -6.66 -0.51
N GLU A 5 -19.24 -6.64 -0.03
CA GLU A 5 -18.07 -6.38 -0.88
C GLU A 5 -17.85 -7.47 -1.94
N LEU A 6 -18.18 -8.73 -1.63
CA LEU A 6 -18.06 -9.84 -2.59
C LEU A 6 -19.04 -9.68 -3.75
N ASN A 7 -20.29 -9.32 -3.45
CA ASN A 7 -21.30 -9.05 -4.46
C ASN A 7 -20.97 -7.77 -5.26
N LEU A 8 -20.43 -6.73 -4.61
CA LEU A 8 -19.96 -5.54 -5.31
C LEU A 8 -18.81 -5.82 -6.26
N GLN A 9 -17.89 -6.72 -5.87
CA GLN A 9 -16.80 -7.13 -6.76
C GLN A 9 -17.32 -7.84 -8.01
N LYS A 10 -18.29 -8.74 -7.86
CA LYS A 10 -18.95 -9.38 -9.01
C LYS A 10 -19.64 -8.39 -9.93
N ILE A 11 -20.32 -7.40 -9.36
CA ILE A 11 -20.94 -6.32 -10.15
C ILE A 11 -19.89 -5.51 -10.90
N ARG A 12 -18.74 -5.21 -10.29
CA ARG A 12 -17.62 -4.52 -10.96
C ARG A 12 -16.94 -5.34 -12.05
N GLU A 13 -17.11 -6.66 -12.07
CA GLU A 13 -16.60 -7.55 -13.12
C GLU A 13 -17.43 -7.52 -14.40
N VAL A 14 -18.63 -6.96 -14.39
CA VAL A 14 -19.45 -6.77 -15.61
C VAL A 14 -18.64 -6.03 -16.67
N PRO A 15 -18.54 -6.56 -17.90
CA PRO A 15 -17.65 -5.98 -18.92
C PRO A 15 -18.06 -4.57 -19.33
N ILE A 16 -17.21 -3.59 -19.14
CA ILE A 16 -17.51 -2.17 -19.38
C ILE A 16 -17.92 -1.87 -20.84
N PHE A 17 -17.42 -2.62 -21.83
CA PHE A 17 -17.82 -2.45 -23.21
C PHE A 17 -19.28 -2.83 -23.44
N ASP A 18 -19.74 -3.88 -22.74
CA ASP A 18 -21.12 -4.34 -22.83
C ASP A 18 -22.05 -3.36 -22.12
N VAL A 19 -21.61 -2.82 -20.99
CA VAL A 19 -22.31 -1.72 -20.28
C VAL A 19 -22.41 -0.48 -21.18
N CYS A 20 -21.33 -0.07 -21.84
CA CYS A 20 -21.39 1.04 -22.81
C CYS A 20 -22.40 0.78 -23.93
N SER A 21 -22.44 -0.45 -24.47
CA SER A 21 -23.39 -0.83 -25.51
C SER A 21 -24.83 -0.74 -25.02
N MET A 22 -25.11 -1.23 -23.79
CA MET A 22 -26.44 -1.21 -23.19
C MET A 22 -26.93 0.23 -22.91
N LEU A 23 -26.01 1.11 -22.52
CA LEU A 23 -26.29 2.54 -22.30
C LEU A 23 -26.34 3.37 -23.60
N GLY A 24 -26.16 2.76 -24.78
CA GLY A 24 -26.12 3.48 -26.05
C GLY A 24 -24.87 4.33 -26.27
N ILE A 25 -23.82 4.14 -25.48
CA ILE A 25 -22.56 4.86 -25.59
C ILE A 25 -21.76 4.32 -26.77
N THR A 26 -21.61 5.15 -27.81
CA THR A 26 -20.87 4.78 -29.02
C THR A 26 -19.37 4.72 -28.74
N LEU A 27 -18.75 3.56 -28.99
CA LEU A 27 -17.32 3.34 -28.81
C LEU A 27 -16.59 3.45 -30.17
N TYR A 28 -15.65 4.39 -30.27
CA TYR A 28 -14.87 4.69 -31.48
C TYR A 28 -13.47 4.07 -31.42
N GLY A 29 -12.92 3.69 -32.55
CA GLY A 29 -11.56 3.21 -32.75
C GLY A 29 -11.44 1.71 -32.91
N MET A 30 -10.33 1.27 -33.56
CA MET A 30 -10.06 -0.13 -33.94
C MET A 30 -9.34 -0.92 -32.87
N GLY A 31 -8.99 -0.33 -31.73
CA GLY A 31 -8.27 -0.99 -30.64
C GLY A 31 -9.12 -2.07 -29.95
N LYS A 32 -8.55 -3.27 -29.78
CA LYS A 32 -9.23 -4.38 -29.11
C LYS A 32 -9.40 -4.18 -27.60
N LEU A 33 -8.49 -3.46 -26.96
CA LEU A 33 -8.44 -3.28 -25.51
C LEU A 33 -8.89 -1.90 -25.01
N THR A 34 -8.74 -0.86 -25.84
CA THR A 34 -9.12 0.50 -25.48
C THR A 34 -9.84 1.15 -26.66
N LYS A 35 -11.00 1.71 -26.38
CA LYS A 35 -11.80 2.50 -27.34
C LYS A 35 -12.05 3.88 -26.76
N ARG A 36 -12.47 4.81 -27.60
CA ARG A 36 -12.83 6.17 -27.20
C ARG A 36 -14.34 6.34 -27.22
N ALA A 37 -14.86 7.23 -26.38
CA ALA A 37 -16.26 7.67 -26.41
C ALA A 37 -16.32 9.18 -26.23
N LYS A 38 -17.43 9.80 -26.60
CA LYS A 38 -17.71 11.19 -26.22
C LYS A 38 -17.96 11.27 -24.72
N CYS A 39 -17.37 12.28 -24.09
CA CYS A 39 -17.57 12.55 -22.68
C CYS A 39 -18.85 13.36 -22.47
N TRP A 40 -19.70 12.94 -21.54
CA TRP A 40 -20.93 13.65 -21.20
C TRP A 40 -20.77 14.69 -20.09
N TYR A 41 -19.57 14.78 -19.48
CA TYR A 41 -19.32 15.77 -18.42
C TYR A 41 -18.93 17.15 -18.93
N HIS A 42 -18.61 17.28 -20.24
CA HIS A 42 -18.25 18.53 -20.89
C HIS A 42 -18.64 18.49 -22.39
N ASP A 43 -18.67 19.65 -23.02
CA ASP A 43 -18.88 19.72 -24.49
C ASP A 43 -17.70 19.07 -25.23
N ASP A 44 -17.88 17.80 -25.62
CA ASP A 44 -16.84 16.97 -26.22
C ASP A 44 -17.04 16.87 -27.75
N LYS A 45 -16.35 17.74 -28.49
CA LYS A 45 -16.39 17.76 -29.98
C LYS A 45 -15.67 16.55 -30.58
N HIS A 46 -14.66 16.00 -29.87
CA HIS A 46 -13.89 14.83 -30.30
C HIS A 46 -13.80 13.82 -29.18
N PRO A 47 -14.08 12.51 -29.41
CA PRO A 47 -14.10 11.51 -28.37
C PRO A 47 -12.85 11.54 -27.46
N SER A 48 -12.97 12.08 -26.24
CA SER A 48 -11.88 12.29 -25.29
C SER A 48 -11.88 11.31 -24.11
N MET A 49 -12.97 10.57 -23.92
CA MET A 49 -13.09 9.56 -22.89
C MET A 49 -12.55 8.22 -23.39
N HIS A 50 -11.59 7.65 -22.69
CA HIS A 50 -11.03 6.34 -22.97
C HIS A 50 -11.73 5.27 -22.13
N VAL A 51 -12.21 4.21 -22.77
CA VAL A 51 -12.79 3.03 -22.13
C VAL A 51 -11.85 1.86 -22.30
N ASN A 52 -11.36 1.27 -21.21
CA ASN A 52 -10.37 0.20 -21.24
C ASN A 52 -10.99 -1.14 -20.83
N LYS A 53 -11.07 -2.08 -21.77
CA LYS A 53 -11.66 -3.41 -21.54
C LYS A 53 -10.88 -4.25 -20.51
N LYS A 54 -9.54 -4.21 -20.55
CA LYS A 54 -8.71 -5.04 -19.66
C LYS A 54 -8.77 -4.59 -18.20
N LYS A 55 -8.77 -3.25 -17.99
CA LYS A 55 -8.85 -2.66 -16.65
C LYS A 55 -10.28 -2.51 -16.16
N ASN A 56 -11.26 -2.68 -17.05
CA ASN A 56 -12.69 -2.51 -16.80
C ASN A 56 -13.06 -1.12 -16.24
N ILE A 57 -12.42 -0.06 -16.75
CA ILE A 57 -12.58 1.33 -16.31
C ILE A 57 -12.71 2.27 -17.50
N TYR A 58 -13.26 3.45 -17.24
CA TYR A 58 -13.21 4.59 -18.17
C TYR A 58 -12.50 5.79 -17.55
N LYS A 59 -11.96 6.68 -18.38
CA LYS A 59 -11.40 7.97 -17.97
C LYS A 59 -11.39 8.96 -19.11
N CYS A 60 -11.93 10.15 -18.88
CA CYS A 60 -11.76 11.31 -19.74
C CYS A 60 -10.45 12.02 -19.43
N PHE A 61 -9.61 12.24 -20.43
CA PHE A 61 -8.33 12.92 -20.25
C PHE A 61 -8.44 14.46 -20.34
N VAL A 62 -9.60 15.00 -20.72
CA VAL A 62 -9.87 16.44 -20.75
C VAL A 62 -10.38 16.92 -19.40
N CYS A 63 -11.46 16.32 -18.87
CA CYS A 63 -12.05 16.75 -17.60
C CYS A 63 -11.63 15.92 -16.38
N GLY A 64 -10.80 14.87 -16.56
CA GLY A 64 -10.28 14.01 -15.48
C GLY A 64 -11.30 13.04 -14.89
N LYS A 65 -12.59 13.12 -15.24
CA LYS A 65 -13.65 12.22 -14.75
C LYS A 65 -13.42 10.78 -15.20
N GLY A 66 -13.75 9.81 -14.35
CA GLY A 66 -13.59 8.39 -14.65
C GLY A 66 -13.99 7.49 -13.50
N GLY A 67 -14.02 6.18 -13.76
CA GLY A 67 -14.41 5.18 -12.75
C GLY A 67 -14.53 3.77 -13.33
N ASP A 68 -15.13 2.87 -12.54
CA ASP A 68 -15.54 1.53 -12.92
C ASP A 68 -16.93 1.52 -13.57
N VAL A 69 -17.48 0.33 -13.80
CA VAL A 69 -18.82 0.16 -14.41
C VAL A 69 -19.94 0.73 -13.56
N ILE A 70 -19.82 0.67 -12.21
CA ILE A 70 -20.81 1.22 -11.31
C ILE A 70 -20.83 2.75 -11.49
N ARG A 71 -19.65 3.37 -11.44
CA ARG A 71 -19.53 4.81 -11.62
C ARG A 71 -19.98 5.27 -13.00
N LEU A 72 -19.71 4.47 -14.05
CA LEU A 72 -20.17 4.74 -15.41
C LEU A 72 -21.70 4.89 -15.47
N VAL A 73 -22.43 3.91 -14.94
CA VAL A 73 -23.89 3.90 -14.97
C VAL A 73 -24.49 5.00 -14.08
N GLN A 74 -23.91 5.19 -12.87
CA GLN A 74 -24.34 6.27 -11.98
C GLN A 74 -24.31 7.63 -12.67
N ASP A 75 -23.17 7.94 -13.29
CA ASP A 75 -22.92 9.26 -13.84
C ASP A 75 -23.60 9.48 -15.20
N HIS A 76 -23.79 8.40 -15.99
CA HIS A 76 -24.46 8.48 -17.28
C HIS A 76 -25.99 8.65 -17.14
N ASP A 77 -26.60 7.85 -16.28
CA ASP A 77 -28.05 7.80 -16.10
C ASP A 77 -28.54 8.56 -14.86
N ASN A 78 -27.63 9.21 -14.13
CA ASN A 78 -27.93 9.94 -12.90
C ASN A 78 -28.64 9.07 -11.84
N LYS A 79 -28.23 7.79 -11.73
CA LYS A 79 -28.78 6.82 -10.77
C LYS A 79 -28.04 6.85 -9.44
N THR A 80 -28.73 6.50 -8.37
CA THR A 80 -28.11 6.25 -7.07
C THR A 80 -27.23 4.98 -7.12
N PHE A 81 -26.35 4.80 -6.16
CA PHE A 81 -25.49 3.61 -6.07
C PHE A 81 -26.29 2.30 -6.03
N LEU A 82 -27.37 2.26 -5.25
CA LEU A 82 -28.21 1.06 -5.12
C LEU A 82 -28.98 0.76 -6.41
N GLU A 83 -29.60 1.76 -7.03
CA GLU A 83 -30.29 1.61 -8.31
C GLU A 83 -29.35 1.14 -9.41
N THR A 84 -28.11 1.63 -9.40
CA THR A 84 -27.08 1.20 -10.34
C THR A 84 -26.68 -0.26 -10.14
N CYS A 85 -26.45 -0.67 -8.91
CA CYS A 85 -26.13 -2.07 -8.61
C CYS A 85 -27.30 -2.99 -8.98
N ASP A 86 -28.55 -2.60 -8.65
CA ASP A 86 -29.75 -3.35 -9.02
C ASP A 86 -29.88 -3.46 -10.55
N TRP A 87 -29.65 -2.38 -11.27
CA TRP A 87 -29.68 -2.36 -12.74
C TRP A 87 -28.62 -3.29 -13.33
N LEU A 88 -27.35 -3.19 -12.88
CA LEU A 88 -26.26 -4.07 -13.35
C LEU A 88 -26.55 -5.55 -13.06
N VAL A 89 -27.08 -5.86 -11.87
CA VAL A 89 -27.45 -7.24 -11.50
C VAL A 89 -28.53 -7.78 -12.42
N ASN A 90 -29.57 -7.00 -12.69
CA ASN A 90 -30.72 -7.43 -13.49
C ASN A 90 -30.37 -7.56 -14.97
N GLU A 91 -29.74 -6.53 -15.56
CA GLU A 91 -29.44 -6.50 -17.01
C GLU A 91 -28.34 -7.49 -17.42
N PHE A 92 -27.37 -7.72 -16.53
CA PHE A 92 -26.24 -8.62 -16.82
C PHE A 92 -26.35 -9.96 -16.09
N HIS A 93 -27.47 -10.25 -15.43
CA HIS A 93 -27.76 -11.51 -14.74
C HIS A 93 -26.63 -11.92 -13.78
N VAL A 94 -26.11 -10.96 -13.00
CA VAL A 94 -25.00 -11.22 -12.06
C VAL A 94 -25.50 -12.11 -10.94
N VAL A 95 -24.95 -13.32 -10.83
CA VAL A 95 -25.28 -14.25 -9.77
C VAL A 95 -24.67 -13.78 -8.45
N LEU A 96 -25.52 -13.30 -7.54
CA LEU A 96 -25.12 -12.86 -6.21
C LEU A 96 -24.90 -14.06 -5.29
N ILE A 97 -23.98 -13.92 -4.34
CA ILE A 97 -23.76 -14.89 -3.27
C ILE A 97 -24.83 -14.63 -2.20
N GLU A 98 -25.71 -15.61 -1.95
CA GLU A 98 -26.66 -15.54 -0.85
C GLU A 98 -25.94 -15.78 0.48
N ASN A 99 -25.89 -14.79 1.33
CA ASN A 99 -25.51 -14.95 2.73
C ASN A 99 -26.69 -15.57 3.47
N THR A 100 -26.73 -16.90 3.54
CA THR A 100 -27.71 -17.61 4.38
C THR A 100 -27.38 -17.36 5.85
N PRO A 101 -28.29 -16.72 6.64
CA PRO A 101 -28.10 -16.67 8.09
C PRO A 101 -28.25 -18.08 8.65
N ALA A 102 -27.28 -18.46 9.50
CA ALA A 102 -27.24 -19.76 10.16
C ALA A 102 -28.62 -20.15 10.73
N SER A 103 -29.22 -21.16 10.15
CA SER A 103 -30.51 -21.71 10.54
C SER A 103 -30.40 -22.51 11.83
N LYS A 104 -31.39 -22.29 12.67
CA LYS A 104 -31.77 -22.93 13.92
C LYS A 104 -31.57 -24.46 13.87
N LYS A 105 -31.11 -25.02 15.00
CA LYS A 105 -31.10 -26.43 15.37
C LYS A 105 -32.46 -27.07 15.11
N VAL A 106 -32.47 -28.18 14.38
CA VAL A 106 -33.55 -29.16 14.41
C VAL A 106 -32.97 -30.51 14.81
N ASN A 107 -33.66 -31.14 15.77
CA ASN A 107 -33.31 -32.37 16.45
C ASN A 107 -33.44 -33.61 15.56
N HIS A 108 -32.76 -34.66 16.02
CA HIS A 108 -32.72 -36.06 15.61
C HIS A 108 -34.01 -36.70 15.07
N GLY A 109 -33.83 -37.56 14.09
CA GLY A 109 -34.75 -38.62 13.68
C GLY A 109 -34.19 -39.46 12.55
N ASP A 110 -33.65 -40.63 12.92
CA ASP A 110 -33.62 -41.91 12.21
C ASP A 110 -33.08 -42.04 10.74
N CYS A 111 -32.03 -42.88 10.62
CA CYS A 111 -31.63 -43.61 9.41
C CYS A 111 -32.68 -44.62 8.95
N PRO A 112 -32.72 -45.04 7.67
CA PRO A 112 -32.19 -46.36 7.39
C PRO A 112 -31.29 -46.47 6.13
N ASN A 113 -30.44 -47.52 6.21
CA ASN A 113 -29.59 -48.10 5.15
C ASN A 113 -30.32 -48.29 3.83
N ASP A 114 -29.66 -48.09 2.71
CA ASP A 114 -29.55 -49.21 1.75
C ASP A 114 -28.33 -49.08 0.82
N SER A 115 -27.77 -50.21 0.55
CA SER A 115 -26.62 -50.57 -0.23
C SER A 115 -26.90 -50.62 -1.73
N SER A 116 -25.97 -50.19 -2.56
CA SER A 116 -25.52 -51.06 -3.70
C SER A 116 -24.40 -50.40 -4.52
N ALA A 117 -23.45 -51.24 -4.83
CA ALA A 117 -22.24 -51.04 -5.57
C ALA A 117 -22.46 -50.81 -7.08
N ALA A 118 -21.52 -50.14 -7.71
CA ALA A 118 -20.87 -50.65 -8.94
C ALA A 118 -19.66 -49.81 -9.36
N GLU A 119 -18.59 -50.54 -9.56
CA GLU A 119 -17.30 -50.18 -10.12
C GLU A 119 -17.38 -49.52 -11.51
N ILE A 120 -16.45 -48.60 -11.80
CA ILE A 120 -15.69 -48.63 -13.08
C ILE A 120 -14.28 -48.07 -12.83
N ARG A 121 -13.30 -48.92 -13.16
CA ARG A 121 -11.86 -48.70 -13.19
C ARG A 121 -11.48 -47.79 -14.37
N GLY A 122 -10.48 -46.94 -14.15
CA GLY A 122 -9.75 -46.24 -15.23
C GLY A 122 -8.41 -45.73 -14.71
N THR A 123 -7.38 -46.49 -14.92
CA THR A 123 -5.96 -46.29 -14.65
C THR A 123 -5.42 -45.10 -15.44
N ILE A 124 -4.73 -44.16 -14.80
CA ILE A 124 -3.62 -43.38 -15.38
C ILE A 124 -2.58 -43.08 -14.30
N THR A 125 -1.37 -43.34 -14.66
CA THR A 125 -0.09 -43.42 -13.97
C THR A 125 0.39 -42.15 -13.26
N ARG A 126 1.13 -42.41 -12.18
CA ARG A 126 1.98 -41.52 -11.42
C ARG A 126 3.04 -40.85 -12.33
N ASP A 127 3.31 -39.57 -12.06
CA ASP A 127 4.68 -39.14 -11.82
C ASP A 127 4.77 -37.79 -11.11
N SER A 128 5.59 -37.79 -10.07
CA SER A 128 6.38 -36.73 -9.43
C SER A 128 5.71 -35.38 -9.12
N CYS A 129 5.09 -35.30 -7.97
CA CYS A 129 4.96 -34.02 -7.26
C CYS A 129 5.87 -34.02 -6.04
N VAL A 130 6.92 -33.23 -6.11
CA VAL A 130 7.90 -33.02 -5.05
C VAL A 130 7.18 -32.38 -3.85
N LYS A 131 7.14 -33.11 -2.75
CA LYS A 131 6.70 -32.65 -1.44
C LYS A 131 7.71 -31.63 -0.89
N ASN A 132 7.35 -30.38 -0.80
CA ASN A 132 7.94 -29.48 0.15
C ASN A 132 6.92 -29.21 1.25
N SER A 133 7.06 -29.96 2.32
CA SER A 133 6.29 -29.85 3.55
C SER A 133 6.69 -28.57 4.30
N CYS A 134 5.73 -27.68 4.49
CA CYS A 134 5.80 -26.61 5.49
C CYS A 134 5.65 -27.25 6.88
N ASN A 135 6.77 -27.47 7.60
CA ASN A 135 6.81 -28.10 8.92
C ASN A 135 6.58 -27.12 10.07
N SER A 136 5.57 -26.24 10.00
CA SER A 136 5.22 -25.40 11.16
C SER A 136 3.72 -25.36 11.52
N CYS A 137 2.92 -26.27 10.96
CA CYS A 137 1.48 -26.32 11.27
C CYS A 137 1.04 -27.58 12.04
N ASN A 138 1.96 -28.36 12.62
CA ASN A 138 1.60 -29.52 13.45
C ASN A 138 2.06 -29.32 14.90
N SER A 139 1.27 -28.60 15.66
CA SER A 139 0.98 -28.86 17.08
C SER A 139 0.05 -27.76 17.58
N LEU A 140 -1.22 -28.05 17.64
CA LEU A 140 -2.14 -27.73 18.74
C LEU A 140 -3.55 -28.07 18.26
N SER A 141 -4.04 -29.18 18.75
CA SER A 141 -5.47 -29.51 18.72
C SER A 141 -6.20 -28.58 19.67
N ASP A 142 -6.84 -27.55 19.14
CA ASP A 142 -7.98 -26.92 19.80
C ASP A 142 -9.00 -26.48 18.75
N LYS A 143 -10.19 -27.07 18.91
CA LYS A 143 -11.38 -26.84 18.09
C LYS A 143 -11.94 -25.44 18.37
N ASN A 144 -12.32 -24.75 17.31
CA ASN A 144 -13.04 -23.49 17.22
C ASN A 144 -12.19 -22.22 17.07
N ILE A 145 -11.59 -22.07 15.88
CA ILE A 145 -11.28 -20.74 15.34
C ILE A 145 -11.76 -20.75 13.89
N SER A 146 -12.70 -19.90 13.55
CA SER A 146 -13.07 -19.60 12.17
C SER A 146 -11.87 -18.91 11.50
N VAL A 147 -11.10 -19.68 10.76
CA VAL A 147 -9.83 -19.23 10.19
C VAL A 147 -10.10 -18.70 8.78
N ASN A 148 -10.36 -17.39 8.69
CA ASN A 148 -9.91 -16.61 7.54
C ASN A 148 -8.45 -16.18 7.82
N SER A 149 -7.52 -17.11 7.81
CA SER A 149 -6.10 -16.77 7.93
C SER A 149 -5.61 -16.30 6.57
N VAL A 150 -5.41 -14.99 6.45
CA VAL A 150 -4.69 -14.38 5.33
C VAL A 150 -3.31 -15.04 5.23
N CYS A 151 -3.02 -15.64 4.10
CA CYS A 151 -1.74 -16.31 3.86
C CYS A 151 -0.71 -15.29 3.41
N PRO A 152 0.35 -15.02 4.18
CA PRO A 152 1.41 -14.08 3.79
C PRO A 152 2.25 -14.65 2.65
N LEU A 153 3.03 -13.78 1.99
CA LEU A 153 4.05 -14.20 1.03
C LEU A 153 5.21 -14.90 1.75
N ASP A 154 5.92 -15.77 1.01
CA ASP A 154 7.12 -16.45 1.52
C ASP A 154 8.20 -15.40 1.90
N PRO A 155 8.63 -15.36 3.18
CA PRO A 155 9.68 -14.44 3.64
C PRO A 155 11.01 -14.58 2.89
N SER A 156 11.27 -15.75 2.26
CA SER A 156 12.48 -15.94 1.44
C SER A 156 12.56 -15.00 0.24
N LEU A 157 11.43 -14.45 -0.21
CA LEU A 157 11.41 -13.43 -1.28
C LEU A 157 12.12 -12.15 -0.84
N VAL A 158 11.92 -11.74 0.41
CA VAL A 158 12.63 -10.59 0.99
C VAL A 158 14.12 -10.90 1.01
N SER A 159 14.54 -12.01 1.66
CA SER A 159 15.96 -12.37 1.83
C SER A 159 16.70 -12.48 0.50
N LYS A 160 16.08 -13.07 -0.54
CA LYS A 160 16.67 -13.23 -1.88
C LYS A 160 16.80 -11.92 -2.66
N SER A 161 16.02 -10.90 -2.31
CA SER A 161 16.04 -9.60 -2.99
C SER A 161 16.89 -8.56 -2.32
N LEU A 162 17.32 -8.75 -1.06
CA LEU A 162 18.07 -7.77 -0.28
C LEU A 162 19.30 -7.27 -1.06
N SER A 163 19.36 -5.96 -1.31
CA SER A 163 20.45 -5.35 -2.04
C SER A 163 20.39 -3.83 -1.97
N VAL A 164 21.56 -3.21 -1.91
CA VAL A 164 21.76 -1.75 -2.05
C VAL A 164 22.14 -1.33 -3.48
N ASN A 165 22.02 -2.24 -4.45
CA ASN A 165 22.45 -1.98 -5.83
C ASN A 165 21.38 -1.29 -6.70
N SER A 166 20.17 -1.05 -6.16
CA SER A 166 19.12 -0.31 -6.87
C SER A 166 19.58 1.11 -7.24
N VAL A 167 18.99 1.67 -8.30
CA VAL A 167 19.24 3.06 -8.69
C VAL A 167 18.87 4.00 -7.53
N PHE A 168 17.79 3.73 -6.82
CA PHE A 168 17.39 4.47 -5.62
C PHE A 168 18.51 4.56 -4.59
N CYS A 169 19.07 3.42 -4.16
CA CYS A 169 20.12 3.41 -3.14
C CYS A 169 21.36 4.21 -3.58
N LYS A 170 21.75 4.07 -4.84
CA LYS A 170 22.88 4.82 -5.40
C LYS A 170 22.58 6.31 -5.48
N SER A 171 21.37 6.69 -5.90
CA SER A 171 20.98 8.09 -6.05
C SER A 171 20.82 8.81 -4.71
N VAL A 172 20.36 8.14 -3.66
CA VAL A 172 20.31 8.71 -2.30
C VAL A 172 21.70 9.15 -1.82
N VAL A 173 22.71 8.34 -2.09
CA VAL A 173 24.12 8.68 -1.73
C VAL A 173 24.68 9.76 -2.65
N SER A 174 24.51 9.62 -3.97
CA SER A 174 25.06 10.59 -4.95
C SER A 174 24.41 11.95 -4.86
N ALA A 175 23.13 12.04 -4.50
CA ALA A 175 22.41 13.30 -4.24
C ALA A 175 22.74 13.90 -2.86
N GLY A 176 23.54 13.23 -2.04
CA GLY A 176 23.99 13.73 -0.75
C GLY A 176 22.94 13.69 0.36
N TYR A 177 21.84 12.95 0.20
CA TYR A 177 20.84 12.80 1.27
C TYR A 177 21.37 12.00 2.45
N LEU A 178 22.08 10.90 2.19
CA LEU A 178 22.71 10.04 3.19
C LEU A 178 24.14 9.67 2.78
N SER A 179 25.01 9.40 3.75
CA SER A 179 26.27 8.71 3.50
C SER A 179 26.04 7.25 3.12
N ASP A 180 27.02 6.57 2.52
CA ASP A 180 26.92 5.15 2.18
C ASP A 180 26.66 4.28 3.42
N SER A 181 27.28 4.59 4.56
CA SER A 181 27.05 3.87 5.82
C SER A 181 25.63 4.05 6.35
N GLN A 182 25.08 5.25 6.32
CA GLN A 182 23.71 5.53 6.73
C GLN A 182 22.72 4.82 5.80
N LEU A 183 22.95 4.88 4.47
CA LEU A 183 22.10 4.17 3.53
C LEU A 183 22.09 2.65 3.79
N ARG A 184 23.27 2.04 4.00
CA ARG A 184 23.35 0.59 4.31
C ARG A 184 22.63 0.25 5.60
N HIS A 185 22.74 1.08 6.62
CA HIS A 185 22.03 0.91 7.88
C HIS A 185 20.52 0.98 7.66
N ALA A 186 20.00 2.02 6.98
CA ALA A 186 18.59 2.14 6.64
C ALA A 186 18.11 0.99 5.76
N ALA A 187 18.86 0.63 4.71
CA ALA A 187 18.50 -0.45 3.80
C ALA A 187 18.38 -1.81 4.52
N SER A 188 19.26 -2.07 5.48
CA SER A 188 19.20 -3.26 6.33
C SER A 188 17.95 -3.24 7.21
N ARG A 189 17.68 -2.14 7.92
CA ARG A 189 16.51 -1.99 8.81
C ARG A 189 15.21 -2.15 8.05
N TYR A 190 15.05 -1.48 6.91
CA TYR A 190 13.84 -1.51 6.09
C TYR A 190 13.78 -2.69 5.13
N ARG A 191 14.82 -3.56 5.14
CA ARG A 191 14.92 -4.73 4.26
C ARG A 191 14.71 -4.39 2.78
N LEU A 192 15.42 -3.35 2.31
CA LEU A 192 15.27 -2.91 0.93
C LEU A 192 15.72 -3.99 -0.06
N GLY A 193 14.85 -4.28 -1.02
CA GLY A 193 15.15 -5.20 -2.11
C GLY A 193 15.57 -4.48 -3.40
N CYS A 194 16.14 -5.24 -4.34
CA CYS A 194 16.46 -4.75 -5.67
C CYS A 194 15.98 -5.75 -6.74
N THR A 195 15.38 -5.25 -7.79
CA THR A 195 15.06 -6.03 -8.99
C THR A 195 16.28 -6.14 -9.90
N LYS A 196 16.27 -7.09 -10.86
CA LYS A 196 17.37 -7.30 -11.79
C LYS A 196 17.64 -6.08 -12.70
N ASP A 197 16.61 -5.31 -12.98
CA ASP A 197 16.62 -4.10 -13.81
C ASP A 197 16.82 -2.79 -13.02
N GLY A 198 17.20 -2.89 -11.72
CA GLY A 198 17.62 -1.77 -10.90
C GLY A 198 16.51 -1.06 -10.13
N GLY A 199 15.27 -1.54 -10.19
CA GLY A 199 14.19 -1.05 -9.35
C GLY A 199 14.41 -1.37 -7.87
N VAL A 200 13.98 -0.49 -6.97
CA VAL A 200 13.97 -0.77 -5.53
C VAL A 200 12.67 -1.48 -5.16
N ILE A 201 12.75 -2.42 -4.22
CA ILE A 201 11.58 -3.08 -3.64
C ILE A 201 11.41 -2.59 -2.20
N PHE A 202 10.31 -1.91 -1.93
CA PHE A 202 9.87 -1.53 -0.61
C PHE A 202 8.89 -2.57 -0.09
N TRP A 203 9.35 -3.44 0.82
CA TRP A 203 8.56 -4.56 1.33
C TRP A 203 7.56 -4.10 2.40
N GLU A 204 6.30 -4.42 2.24
CA GLU A 204 5.28 -4.29 3.26
C GLU A 204 5.31 -5.52 4.18
N ILE A 205 5.89 -5.34 5.35
CA ILE A 205 6.06 -6.36 6.39
C ILE A 205 5.41 -5.83 7.65
N ASP A 206 4.48 -6.58 8.22
CA ASP A 206 3.75 -6.13 9.39
C ASP A 206 4.56 -6.30 10.71
N ASP A 207 3.97 -5.88 11.81
CA ASP A 207 4.53 -5.97 13.15
C ASP A 207 4.70 -7.41 13.67
N GLN A 208 4.06 -8.39 13.01
CA GLN A 208 4.24 -9.83 13.25
C GLN A 208 5.25 -10.46 12.29
N GLN A 209 6.01 -9.64 11.54
CA GLN A 209 7.02 -10.09 10.56
C GLN A 209 6.42 -10.85 9.35
N ARG A 210 5.12 -10.76 9.09
CA ARG A 210 4.48 -11.36 7.92
C ARG A 210 4.66 -10.45 6.71
N VAL A 211 5.02 -11.04 5.58
CA VAL A 211 5.25 -10.32 4.32
C VAL A 211 3.95 -10.27 3.53
N HIS A 212 3.39 -9.09 3.35
CA HIS A 212 2.13 -8.90 2.60
C HIS A 212 2.38 -8.71 1.11
N THR A 213 3.29 -7.79 0.77
CA THR A 213 3.69 -7.52 -0.61
C THR A 213 4.98 -6.70 -0.63
N GLY A 214 5.41 -6.27 -1.82
CA GLY A 214 6.49 -5.31 -2.01
C GLY A 214 6.13 -4.35 -3.14
N LYS A 215 6.32 -3.06 -2.93
CA LYS A 215 6.15 -2.02 -3.94
C LYS A 215 7.46 -1.82 -4.70
N ILE A 216 7.42 -2.01 -6.01
CA ILE A 216 8.59 -1.83 -6.88
C ILE A 216 8.52 -0.44 -7.49
N MET A 217 9.58 0.33 -7.27
CA MET A 217 9.69 1.71 -7.75
C MET A 217 11.01 1.91 -8.50
N TYR A 218 10.98 2.80 -9.48
CA TYR A 218 12.15 3.19 -10.26
C TYR A 218 12.46 4.66 -9.99
N TYR A 219 13.76 4.95 -9.88
CA TYR A 219 14.28 6.28 -9.60
C TYR A 219 15.31 6.67 -10.65
N GLN A 220 15.51 7.98 -10.83
CA GLN A 220 16.57 8.56 -11.63
C GLN A 220 17.82 8.78 -10.77
N SER A 221 18.94 9.15 -11.40
CA SER A 221 20.20 9.38 -10.72
C SER A 221 20.19 10.58 -9.75
N ASP A 222 19.22 11.49 -9.91
CA ASP A 222 18.98 12.64 -9.04
C ASP A 222 18.01 12.33 -7.87
N CYS A 223 17.70 11.06 -7.65
CA CYS A 223 16.78 10.58 -6.63
C CYS A 223 15.31 11.00 -6.83
N HIS A 224 14.93 11.48 -7.99
CA HIS A 224 13.55 11.66 -8.36
C HIS A 224 12.94 10.38 -8.92
N ARG A 225 11.63 10.20 -8.70
CA ARG A 225 10.91 9.07 -9.25
C ARG A 225 10.98 9.07 -10.77
N ASP A 226 11.35 7.93 -11.37
CA ASP A 226 11.25 7.73 -12.81
C ASP A 226 9.79 7.55 -13.21
N LYS A 227 9.22 8.59 -13.84
CA LYS A 227 7.82 8.61 -14.29
C LYS A 227 7.57 7.79 -15.55
N SER A 228 8.63 7.32 -16.23
CA SER A 228 8.50 6.42 -17.39
C SER A 228 8.06 5.00 -16.94
N HIS A 229 8.34 4.65 -15.68
CA HIS A 229 7.96 3.39 -15.07
C HIS A 229 6.81 3.60 -14.06
N ASN A 230 5.69 2.91 -14.29
CA ASN A 230 4.60 2.88 -13.30
C ASN A 230 5.01 2.02 -12.10
N PRO A 231 4.63 2.40 -10.87
CA PRO A 231 4.78 1.52 -9.72
C PRO A 231 4.13 0.18 -9.98
N THR A 232 4.81 -0.88 -9.58
CA THR A 232 4.23 -2.23 -9.65
C THR A 232 4.40 -2.94 -8.32
N TRP A 233 3.75 -4.09 -8.17
CA TRP A 233 3.71 -4.81 -6.91
C TRP A 233 4.21 -6.23 -7.09
N VAL A 234 4.94 -6.77 -6.12
CA VAL A 234 5.47 -8.13 -6.16
C VAL A 234 4.34 -9.15 -6.34
N HIS A 235 3.25 -9.04 -5.59
CA HIS A 235 2.10 -9.94 -5.74
C HIS A 235 1.50 -9.92 -7.16
N THR A 236 1.52 -8.77 -7.84
CA THR A 236 1.03 -8.67 -9.23
C THR A 236 1.94 -9.41 -10.21
N LEU A 237 3.27 -9.34 -10.00
CA LEU A 237 4.24 -10.06 -10.82
C LEU A 237 4.21 -11.58 -10.56
N MET A 238 3.87 -11.98 -9.33
CA MET A 238 3.83 -13.37 -8.89
C MET A 238 2.42 -14.00 -8.96
N LYS A 239 1.48 -13.41 -9.67
CA LYS A 239 0.06 -13.80 -9.66
C LYS A 239 -0.17 -15.30 -9.84
N SER A 240 0.64 -15.97 -10.65
CA SER A 240 0.56 -17.43 -10.88
C SER A 240 1.22 -18.29 -9.80
N HIS A 241 1.93 -17.69 -8.86
CA HIS A 241 2.69 -18.36 -7.80
C HIS A 241 2.23 -17.92 -6.39
N LEU A 242 1.10 -17.20 -6.31
CA LEU A 242 0.55 -16.81 -5.03
C LEU A 242 -0.05 -18.04 -4.31
N PRO A 243 0.01 -18.07 -2.96
CA PRO A 243 -0.70 -19.09 -2.19
C PRO A 243 -2.20 -19.11 -2.52
N VAL A 244 -2.83 -20.28 -2.44
CA VAL A 244 -4.26 -20.46 -2.79
C VAL A 244 -5.19 -19.54 -2.01
N ASN A 245 -4.84 -19.24 -0.74
CA ASN A 245 -5.61 -18.36 0.16
C ASN A 245 -4.92 -17.01 0.35
N TYR A 246 -4.16 -16.54 -0.63
CA TYR A 246 -3.54 -15.23 -0.55
C TYR A 246 -4.59 -14.13 -0.76
N GLU A 247 -4.74 -13.29 0.25
CA GLU A 247 -5.48 -12.04 0.17
C GLU A 247 -4.53 -10.87 0.41
N LEU A 248 -4.58 -9.88 -0.48
CA LEU A 248 -3.76 -8.70 -0.34
C LEU A 248 -4.25 -7.85 0.83
N GLN A 249 -3.43 -7.72 1.85
CA GLN A 249 -3.60 -6.72 2.90
C GLN A 249 -2.42 -5.77 2.88
N HIS A 250 -2.68 -4.48 2.66
CA HIS A 250 -1.64 -3.49 2.77
C HIS A 250 -1.36 -3.16 4.23
N CYS A 251 -0.10 -2.94 4.57
CA CYS A 251 0.32 -2.38 5.85
C CYS A 251 1.29 -1.22 5.60
N LEU A 252 1.56 -0.43 6.64
CA LEU A 252 2.54 0.64 6.54
C LEU A 252 3.93 0.07 6.25
N PHE A 253 4.62 0.64 5.29
CA PHE A 253 6.02 0.34 5.05
C PHE A 253 6.84 0.68 6.31
N GLY A 254 7.69 -0.25 6.74
CA GLY A 254 8.47 -0.10 7.98
C GLY A 254 7.75 -0.57 9.25
N LEU A 255 6.49 -1.05 9.19
CA LEU A 255 5.71 -1.45 10.36
C LEU A 255 6.41 -2.52 11.21
N HIS A 256 7.17 -3.43 10.59
CA HIS A 256 7.97 -4.45 11.26
C HIS A 256 9.03 -3.88 12.23
N LEU A 257 9.36 -2.59 12.14
CA LEU A 257 10.32 -1.93 13.02
C LEU A 257 9.76 -1.69 14.43
N LEU A 258 8.43 -1.73 14.62
CA LEU A 258 7.81 -1.56 15.93
C LEU A 258 8.19 -2.66 16.93
N ASN A 259 8.34 -3.89 16.44
CA ASN A 259 8.64 -5.08 17.22
C ASN A 259 10.00 -5.68 16.88
N SER A 260 10.97 -4.87 16.46
CA SER A 260 12.30 -5.36 16.11
C SER A 260 13.04 -5.85 17.38
N HIS A 261 12.80 -7.12 17.73
CA HIS A 261 13.82 -7.90 18.39
C HIS A 261 15.00 -8.05 17.42
N PRO A 262 16.26 -8.11 17.90
CA PRO A 262 17.41 -8.35 17.03
C PRO A 262 17.12 -9.61 16.19
N ASP A 263 17.03 -9.41 14.86
CA ASP A 263 16.64 -10.44 13.89
C ASP A 263 17.62 -11.63 13.97
N PRO A 264 17.18 -12.85 14.34
CA PRO A 264 18.03 -14.02 14.34
C PRO A 264 18.52 -14.44 12.95
N LEU A 265 17.93 -13.89 11.86
CA LEU A 265 18.30 -14.18 10.46
C LEU A 265 19.42 -13.29 9.93
N MET A 266 19.77 -12.23 10.63
CA MET A 266 20.95 -11.42 10.31
C MET A 266 22.21 -12.12 10.82
N GLY A 267 22.73 -13.05 10.03
CA GLY A 267 24.02 -13.67 10.28
C GLY A 267 25.09 -12.63 10.55
N ARG A 268 25.98 -12.91 11.50
CA ARG A 268 27.05 -12.14 12.14
C ARG A 268 27.95 -11.24 11.26
N GLY A 269 27.63 -11.00 9.99
CA GLY A 269 28.46 -10.25 9.04
C GLY A 269 28.25 -8.74 9.00
N TYR A 270 27.12 -8.21 9.51
CA TYR A 270 26.77 -6.78 9.41
C TYR A 270 26.86 -6.01 10.74
N LEU A 271 27.11 -6.68 11.87
CA LEU A 271 27.10 -6.06 13.21
C LEU A 271 28.48 -5.83 13.83
N ASN A 272 29.59 -5.92 13.08
CA ASN A 272 30.93 -5.78 13.65
C ASN A 272 31.53 -4.36 13.59
N GLU A 273 30.71 -3.32 13.43
CA GLU A 273 31.13 -1.98 13.82
C GLU A 273 30.06 -1.34 14.70
N ARG A 274 30.01 -1.77 15.97
CA ARG A 274 29.54 -0.89 17.02
C ARG A 274 30.45 0.32 17.02
N ALA A 275 30.00 1.41 16.44
CA ALA A 275 30.57 2.71 16.73
C ALA A 275 30.51 2.92 18.23
N THR A 276 31.64 2.77 18.91
CA THR A 276 31.89 3.25 20.25
C THR A 276 31.43 4.70 20.33
N GLY A 277 30.53 4.97 21.24
CA GLY A 277 29.84 6.20 21.56
C GLY A 277 30.52 7.50 21.12
N GLY A 278 30.00 8.07 20.10
CA GLY A 278 30.15 9.44 19.69
C GLY A 278 28.98 9.71 18.75
N ALA A 279 28.14 10.68 19.10
CA ALA A 279 27.15 11.22 18.19
C ALA A 279 27.90 11.55 16.89
N VAL A 280 27.72 10.75 15.83
CA VAL A 280 28.27 11.02 14.52
C VAL A 280 27.61 12.32 14.10
N LYS A 281 28.37 13.42 14.13
CA LYS A 281 27.93 14.67 13.49
C LYS A 281 27.61 14.29 12.03
N PRO A 282 26.43 14.69 11.53
CA PRO A 282 26.11 14.50 10.12
C PRO A 282 27.27 15.05 9.30
N PRO A 283 27.62 14.42 8.15
CA PRO A 283 28.70 14.90 7.31
C PRO A 283 28.45 16.37 7.01
N ASN A 284 29.52 17.17 7.10
CA ASN A 284 29.47 18.59 6.79
C ASN A 284 29.27 18.74 5.26
N ILE A 285 28.02 18.53 4.82
CA ILE A 285 27.60 18.83 3.46
C ILE A 285 27.53 20.35 3.44
N GLY A 286 28.37 21.00 2.62
CA GLY A 286 28.48 22.45 2.52
C GLY A 286 27.10 23.08 2.27
N GLY A 287 26.46 23.58 3.29
CA GLY A 287 25.08 24.03 3.33
C GLY A 287 24.17 23.17 4.20
N GLY A 288 24.64 22.00 4.70
CA GLY A 288 23.87 21.03 5.46
C GLY A 288 23.25 21.60 6.71
N LEU A 289 22.39 20.84 7.34
CA LEU A 289 21.66 20.98 8.63
C LEU A 289 21.93 22.19 9.57
N ALA A 290 22.95 23.01 9.30
CA ALA A 290 23.18 24.32 9.91
C ALA A 290 22.10 25.36 9.55
N GLY A 291 21.29 25.08 8.50
CA GLY A 291 20.12 25.88 8.13
C GLY A 291 18.79 25.22 8.53
N VAL A 292 18.78 23.95 8.97
CA VAL A 292 17.63 23.39 9.66
C VAL A 292 17.58 24.08 11.00
N ASP A 293 16.76 25.13 11.04
CA ASP A 293 16.53 25.98 12.19
C ASP A 293 16.47 25.12 13.47
N ALA A 294 17.19 25.51 14.51
CA ALA A 294 17.10 24.90 15.82
C ALA A 294 15.64 24.76 16.28
N SER A 295 14.74 25.54 15.69
CA SER A 295 13.30 25.47 15.84
C SER A 295 12.70 24.18 15.28
N PHE A 296 13.20 23.63 14.13
CA PHE A 296 12.68 22.36 13.60
C PHE A 296 13.09 21.18 14.47
N SER A 297 14.38 21.10 14.82
CA SER A 297 14.86 20.10 15.78
C SER A 297 14.21 20.26 17.15
N SER A 298 13.96 21.50 17.61
CA SER A 298 13.25 21.77 18.86
C SER A 298 11.76 21.46 18.76
N PHE A 299 11.14 21.73 17.61
CA PHE A 299 9.75 21.35 17.33
C PHE A 299 9.58 19.83 17.36
N LEU A 300 10.40 19.09 16.66
CA LEU A 300 10.36 17.63 16.68
C LEU A 300 10.68 17.07 18.07
N ARG A 301 11.66 17.63 18.79
CA ARG A 301 11.99 17.24 20.18
C ARG A 301 10.92 17.63 21.18
N ALA A 302 10.19 18.73 20.97
CA ALA A 302 9.05 19.09 21.81
C ALA A 302 7.89 18.09 21.63
N GLU A 303 7.76 17.54 20.41
CA GLU A 303 6.80 16.50 20.10
C GLU A 303 7.17 15.13 20.70
N GLU A 304 8.46 14.89 20.98
CA GLU A 304 9.03 13.59 21.33
C GLU A 304 8.97 13.25 22.83
N LYS A 305 9.05 14.24 23.73
CA LYS A 305 9.26 13.99 25.15
C LYS A 305 8.06 13.40 25.86
N ASP A 306 7.97 12.08 25.84
CA ASP A 306 7.34 11.32 26.93
C ASP A 306 8.41 10.64 27.78
N ARG A 307 8.15 10.64 29.09
CA ARG A 307 9.03 10.06 30.11
C ARG A 307 9.14 8.52 30.08
N SER A 308 8.53 7.86 29.08
CA SER A 308 8.45 6.39 28.96
C SER A 308 9.54 5.76 28.09
N GLY A 309 10.44 6.53 27.47
CA GLY A 309 11.57 6.00 26.70
C GLY A 309 11.24 5.28 25.39
N ASN A 310 9.98 5.28 24.96
CA ASN A 310 9.58 4.72 23.67
C ASN A 310 9.66 5.78 22.58
N ASN A 311 10.33 5.45 21.47
CA ASN A 311 10.39 6.29 20.29
C ASN A 311 8.98 6.53 19.74
N GLY A 312 8.66 7.77 19.37
CA GLY A 312 7.42 8.10 18.67
C GLY A 312 7.41 7.49 17.26
N VAL A 313 6.24 7.34 16.69
CA VAL A 313 6.05 6.89 15.31
C VAL A 313 5.74 8.10 14.44
N ALA A 314 6.49 8.29 13.36
CA ALA A 314 6.26 9.31 12.34
C ALA A 314 5.80 8.65 11.04
N ILE A 315 4.73 9.16 10.42
CA ILE A 315 4.21 8.62 9.16
C ILE A 315 4.33 9.69 8.08
N VAL A 316 4.92 9.30 6.95
CA VAL A 316 5.07 10.10 5.72
C VAL A 316 4.37 9.43 4.54
N GLU A 317 4.25 10.15 3.42
CA GLU A 317 3.58 9.61 2.24
C GLU A 317 4.46 8.59 1.51
N SER A 318 5.73 8.92 1.26
CA SER A 318 6.62 8.11 0.43
C SER A 318 7.60 7.25 1.24
N GLU A 319 7.92 6.08 0.70
CA GLU A 319 8.92 5.17 1.26
C GLU A 319 10.33 5.79 1.22
N LYS A 320 10.65 6.58 0.18
CA LYS A 320 11.89 7.37 0.06
C LYS A 320 12.07 8.24 1.31
N THR A 321 11.05 9.01 1.63
CA THR A 321 11.07 9.94 2.76
C THR A 321 11.24 9.20 4.08
N ALA A 322 10.53 8.08 4.29
CA ALA A 322 10.68 7.28 5.52
C ALA A 322 12.12 6.75 5.69
N VAL A 323 12.73 6.20 4.63
CA VAL A 323 14.10 5.67 4.65
C VAL A 323 15.12 6.77 4.98
N ILE A 324 15.03 7.94 4.32
CA ILE A 324 15.97 9.04 4.51
C ILE A 324 15.81 9.65 5.91
N MET A 325 14.57 9.94 6.30
CA MET A 325 14.29 10.55 7.60
C MET A 325 14.69 9.67 8.78
N SER A 326 14.68 8.35 8.63
CA SER A 326 15.08 7.41 9.69
C SER A 326 16.55 7.54 10.10
N GLU A 327 17.40 8.06 9.21
CA GLU A 327 18.82 8.32 9.48
C GLU A 327 19.09 9.78 9.88
N LEU A 328 18.23 10.70 9.44
CA LEU A 328 18.36 12.13 9.76
C LEU A 328 17.77 12.42 11.15
N ILE A 329 16.67 11.77 11.50
CA ILE A 329 15.95 11.96 12.78
C ILE A 329 15.61 10.58 13.35
N PRO A 330 16.60 9.87 13.91
CA PRO A 330 16.48 8.50 14.38
C PRO A 330 15.66 8.37 15.68
N GLU A 331 15.22 9.49 16.27
CA GLU A 331 14.36 9.52 17.44
C GLU A 331 12.96 8.99 17.17
N PHE A 332 12.54 8.94 15.90
CA PHE A 332 11.27 8.37 15.48
C PHE A 332 11.45 7.03 14.75
N ILE A 333 10.44 6.19 14.85
CA ILE A 333 10.24 5.09 13.90
C ILE A 333 9.46 5.65 12.72
N TRP A 334 10.13 5.78 11.55
CA TRP A 334 9.54 6.34 10.35
C TRP A 334 8.83 5.28 9.54
N LEU A 335 7.55 5.50 9.26
CA LEU A 335 6.70 4.63 8.46
C LEU A 335 6.19 5.38 7.23
N SER A 336 5.76 4.65 6.20
CA SER A 336 5.12 5.26 5.03
C SER A 336 3.82 4.55 4.67
N CYS A 337 2.84 5.33 4.19
CA CYS A 337 1.60 4.80 3.66
C CYS A 337 1.67 4.43 2.16
N GLY A 338 2.75 4.76 1.47
CA GLY A 338 2.96 4.41 0.08
C GLY A 338 2.26 5.29 -0.96
N GLY A 339 1.62 6.38 -0.54
CA GLY A 339 0.98 7.37 -1.40
C GLY A 339 -0.34 7.89 -0.84
N LEU A 340 -0.73 9.10 -1.25
CA LEU A 340 -1.91 9.80 -0.73
C LEU A 340 -3.19 8.94 -0.74
N GLN A 341 -3.44 8.22 -1.84
CA GLN A 341 -4.65 7.39 -1.99
C GLN A 341 -4.58 6.06 -1.23
N MET A 342 -3.41 5.67 -0.76
CA MET A 342 -3.20 4.44 0.01
C MET A 342 -3.47 4.64 1.51
N PHE A 343 -3.41 5.89 1.99
CA PHE A 343 -3.59 6.20 3.40
C PHE A 343 -5.05 6.03 3.81
N LYS A 344 -5.30 5.06 4.70
CA LYS A 344 -6.64 4.68 5.18
C LYS A 344 -6.62 4.48 6.70
N PRO A 345 -7.77 4.63 7.39
CA PRO A 345 -7.85 4.45 8.85
C PRO A 345 -7.34 3.10 9.34
N GLU A 346 -7.55 2.02 8.54
CA GLU A 346 -7.17 0.66 8.91
C GLU A 346 -5.65 0.50 9.06
N LEU A 347 -4.85 1.28 8.30
CA LEU A 347 -3.39 1.27 8.42
C LEU A 347 -2.90 1.77 9.78
N LEU A 348 -3.70 2.54 10.50
CA LEU A 348 -3.36 3.08 11.81
C LEU A 348 -3.74 2.12 12.96
N ALA A 349 -4.52 1.07 12.71
CA ALA A 349 -4.96 0.13 13.74
C ALA A 349 -3.79 -0.53 14.54
N PRO A 350 -2.67 -0.94 13.92
CA PRO A 350 -1.53 -1.49 14.67
C PRO A 350 -0.86 -0.49 15.61
N LEU A 351 -1.13 0.81 15.45
CA LEU A 351 -0.47 1.90 16.18
C LEU A 351 -1.24 2.41 17.41
N VAL A 352 -2.31 1.72 17.82
CA VAL A 352 -3.19 2.16 18.94
C VAL A 352 -2.47 2.40 20.26
N ASN A 353 -1.34 1.72 20.49
CA ASN A 353 -0.53 1.85 21.70
C ASN A 353 0.68 2.79 21.53
N HIS A 354 0.83 3.43 20.36
CA HIS A 354 1.99 4.27 20.04
C HIS A 354 1.60 5.74 19.99
N LYS A 355 2.58 6.61 20.24
CA LYS A 355 2.46 8.04 19.92
C LYS A 355 2.72 8.19 18.43
N VAL A 356 1.77 8.76 17.72
CA VAL A 356 1.82 8.89 16.25
C VAL A 356 1.69 10.35 15.84
N ILE A 357 2.61 10.77 14.97
CA ILE A 357 2.53 12.04 14.27
C ILE A 357 2.56 11.82 12.75
N LEU A 358 1.66 12.47 12.05
CA LEU A 358 1.51 12.40 10.60
C LEU A 358 2.19 13.61 9.97
N PHE A 359 2.98 13.37 8.91
CA PHE A 359 3.63 14.40 8.10
C PHE A 359 3.17 14.28 6.64
N PRO A 360 1.99 14.82 6.30
CA PRO A 360 1.53 14.83 4.91
C PRO A 360 2.46 15.66 4.03
N ASP A 361 2.58 15.28 2.75
CA ASP A 361 3.16 16.14 1.74
C ASP A 361 2.30 17.40 1.59
N THR A 362 2.86 18.48 1.04
CA THR A 362 2.10 19.71 0.82
C THR A 362 1.66 19.87 -0.64
N ASP A 363 0.64 20.67 -0.86
CA ASP A 363 0.18 21.09 -2.18
C ASP A 363 -0.42 22.51 -2.11
N SER A 364 -0.62 23.12 -3.29
CA SER A 364 -1.13 24.49 -3.40
C SER A 364 -2.56 24.70 -2.89
N THR A 365 -3.32 23.61 -2.73
CA THR A 365 -4.74 23.62 -2.33
C THR A 365 -4.96 23.15 -0.90
N GLY A 366 -3.95 22.54 -0.26
CA GLY A 366 -4.05 21.91 1.04
C GLY A 366 -4.86 20.60 1.00
N GLU A 367 -5.06 20.01 -0.19
CA GLU A 367 -5.85 18.78 -0.37
C GLU A 367 -5.21 17.60 0.38
N ALA A 368 -3.90 17.42 0.26
CA ALA A 368 -3.17 16.35 0.93
C ALA A 368 -3.33 16.42 2.45
N TYR A 369 -3.12 17.61 3.04
CA TYR A 369 -3.31 17.83 4.47
C TYR A 369 -4.74 17.52 4.92
N ASN A 370 -5.75 18.03 4.21
CA ASN A 370 -7.16 17.84 4.56
C ASN A 370 -7.60 16.38 4.43
N GLN A 371 -7.10 15.66 3.42
CA GLN A 371 -7.37 14.23 3.26
C GLN A 371 -6.77 13.44 4.44
N TRP A 372 -5.54 13.71 4.83
CA TRP A 372 -4.88 13.06 5.96
C TRP A 372 -5.58 13.38 7.29
N LEU A 373 -6.01 14.64 7.48
CA LEU A 373 -6.79 15.04 8.66
C LEU A 373 -8.11 14.26 8.75
N THR A 374 -8.77 14.06 7.60
CA THR A 374 -10.01 13.26 7.53
C THR A 374 -9.77 11.81 7.94
N VAL A 375 -8.71 11.18 7.41
CA VAL A 375 -8.33 9.81 7.77
C VAL A 375 -7.99 9.69 9.27
N LEU A 376 -7.24 10.66 9.81
CA LEU A 376 -6.91 10.72 11.23
C LEU A 376 -8.18 10.76 12.10
N GLN A 377 -9.14 11.64 11.77
CA GLN A 377 -10.40 11.76 12.50
C GLN A 377 -11.25 10.49 12.42
N GLN A 378 -11.26 9.82 11.26
CA GLN A 378 -11.95 8.54 11.08
C GLN A 378 -11.29 7.45 11.93
N ALA A 379 -9.96 7.35 11.91
CA ALA A 379 -9.22 6.38 12.73
C ALA A 379 -9.48 6.58 14.23
N GLN A 380 -9.46 7.83 14.73
CA GLN A 380 -9.75 8.14 16.13
C GLN A 380 -11.19 7.78 16.56
N ARG A 381 -12.14 7.78 15.62
CA ARG A 381 -13.52 7.32 15.89
C ARG A 381 -13.64 5.79 15.86
N GLN A 382 -12.81 5.14 15.05
CA GLN A 382 -12.89 3.71 14.79
C GLN A 382 -12.09 2.88 15.80
N TYR A 383 -10.96 3.43 16.30
CA TYR A 383 -10.03 2.73 17.16
C TYR A 383 -9.77 3.50 18.46
N ALA A 384 -9.58 2.76 19.56
CA ALA A 384 -9.25 3.33 20.88
C ALA A 384 -7.73 3.56 21.00
N PHE A 385 -7.24 4.71 20.54
CA PHE A 385 -5.84 5.08 20.68
C PHE A 385 -5.51 5.45 22.11
N LYS A 386 -4.41 4.89 22.65
CA LYS A 386 -3.87 5.25 23.97
C LYS A 386 -3.40 6.70 24.03
N TYR A 387 -2.88 7.21 22.92
CA TYR A 387 -2.42 8.59 22.76
C TYR A 387 -3.16 9.24 21.59
N PRO A 388 -3.47 10.55 21.64
CA PRO A 388 -4.11 11.23 20.52
C PRO A 388 -3.18 11.21 19.31
N LEU A 389 -3.76 10.90 18.15
CA LEU A 389 -3.06 11.05 16.88
C LEU A 389 -2.81 12.52 16.60
N ARG A 390 -1.64 12.85 16.08
CA ARG A 390 -1.24 14.22 15.74
C ARG A 390 -0.95 14.33 14.25
N ILE A 391 -1.16 15.51 13.69
CA ILE A 391 -0.82 15.84 12.30
C ILE A 391 0.00 17.13 12.29
N SER A 392 1.14 17.08 11.63
CA SER A 392 2.04 18.22 11.52
C SER A 392 1.53 19.22 10.48
N ARG A 393 1.56 20.51 10.83
CA ARG A 393 1.31 21.59 9.91
C ARG A 393 2.59 22.18 9.32
N LEU A 394 3.74 21.56 9.58
CA LEU A 394 5.04 22.11 9.24
C LEU A 394 5.12 22.57 7.78
N LEU A 395 4.80 21.67 6.84
CA LEU A 395 4.86 22.00 5.41
C LEU A 395 3.77 23.00 5.01
N GLU A 396 2.58 22.91 5.61
CA GLU A 396 1.49 23.86 5.34
C GLU A 396 1.85 25.28 5.79
N ASP A 397 2.54 25.41 6.93
CA ASP A 397 2.83 26.72 7.52
C ASP A 397 4.17 27.32 7.03
N LYS A 398 5.13 26.49 6.57
CA LYS A 398 6.49 26.90 6.27
C LYS A 398 6.92 26.80 4.81
N ALA A 399 6.29 25.91 4.02
CA ALA A 399 6.63 25.79 2.60
C ALA A 399 6.21 27.04 1.81
N SER A 400 7.10 27.46 0.89
CA SER A 400 6.79 28.58 -0.01
C SER A 400 5.67 28.24 -1.01
N PRO A 401 5.01 29.22 -1.63
CA PRO A 401 4.03 28.94 -2.68
C PRO A 401 4.57 28.07 -3.83
N GLU A 402 5.83 28.28 -4.22
CA GLU A 402 6.52 27.52 -5.27
C GLU A 402 6.76 26.08 -4.83
N GLN A 403 7.16 25.87 -3.58
CA GLN A 403 7.33 24.54 -2.98
C GLN A 403 6.01 23.81 -2.93
N LYS A 404 4.91 24.46 -2.51
CA LYS A 404 3.56 23.90 -2.51
C LYS A 404 3.09 23.51 -3.92
N GLN A 405 3.38 24.33 -4.92
CA GLN A 405 3.05 24.02 -6.32
C GLN A 405 3.77 22.77 -6.81
N ARG A 406 5.01 22.53 -6.37
CA ARG A 406 5.79 21.33 -6.69
C ARG A 406 5.39 20.11 -5.88
N LYS A 407 4.56 20.27 -4.85
CA LYS A 407 4.11 19.21 -3.94
C LYS A 407 5.27 18.53 -3.25
N ILE A 408 6.09 19.32 -2.56
CA ILE A 408 7.29 18.81 -1.90
C ILE A 408 6.95 17.93 -0.70
N ASP A 409 7.84 16.98 -0.44
CA ASP A 409 7.84 16.15 0.77
C ASP A 409 8.75 16.76 1.86
N LEU A 410 8.81 16.09 3.00
CA LEU A 410 9.61 16.54 4.14
C LEU A 410 11.12 16.55 3.84
N VAL A 411 11.62 15.62 3.02
CA VAL A 411 13.04 15.59 2.60
C VAL A 411 13.33 16.76 1.67
N ASP A 412 12.47 17.01 0.68
CA ASP A 412 12.63 18.14 -0.22
C ASP A 412 12.66 19.46 0.58
N PHE A 413 11.79 19.63 1.56
CA PHE A 413 11.75 20.81 2.43
C PHE A 413 13.04 21.01 3.23
N LEU A 414 13.65 19.91 3.73
CA LEU A 414 14.87 19.99 4.53
C LEU A 414 16.13 20.29 3.70
N PHE A 415 16.17 19.81 2.45
CA PHE A 415 17.35 19.96 1.60
C PHE A 415 17.28 21.12 0.61
N GLU A 416 16.10 21.65 0.35
CA GLU A 416 15.92 22.87 -0.43
C GLU A 416 16.07 24.11 0.45
N VAL A 417 17.31 24.50 0.73
CA VAL A 417 17.59 25.77 1.42
C VAL A 417 17.09 26.92 0.55
N PRO A 418 16.34 27.89 1.08
CA PRO A 418 16.03 29.10 0.34
C PRO A 418 17.34 29.78 -0.08
N GLN A 419 17.56 29.92 -1.36
CA GLN A 419 18.62 30.80 -1.86
C GLN A 419 18.29 32.21 -1.36
N LYS A 420 19.11 32.75 -0.47
CA LYS A 420 19.03 34.11 0.00
C LYS A 420 19.44 35.08 -1.12
#